data_8a381bbfc13f46dc604576f19dcf87d3
#
_entry.id   8a381bbfc13f46dc604576f19dcf87d3
#
_cell.length_a   1.000
_cell.length_b   1.000
_cell.length_c   1.000
_cell.angle_alpha   90.00
_cell.angle_beta   90.00
_cell.angle_gamma   90.00
#
_symmetry.space_group_name_H-M   'P 1'
#
loop_
_entity.id
_entity.type
_entity.pdbx_description
1 polymer ?
#
loop_
_entity_poly.entity_id
_entity_poly.type
_entity_poly.pdbx_seq_one_letter_code
_entity_poly.pdbx_strand_id
1 'polypeptide(L)'
;MKLLRILILLLIPVFLLTTAACGNETAETPPIPEPSATPAPAPVPTPEPTPEPTPEPTPEPTPEPTPEPTPEPTPEPTPEPTPEPTPEELLLEGLSLREQLWQMVVLRPANLQGGNNLAVNEAMGEDLLARPAGGFYLDAENMRSADQLRAFTRDLAAGMAIPPLILCDEEGGVVDRLGNTVGSLKLRSMYHYKDQGEDKARENGELLARELREFGFNADLAPVADVWSNPANTVIRYRAYSDDFSQAARLVAAAVEGFHSGGVLCTLKHFPGHGDTQADSHYGAVYVTRSLEELRERELLPFRAGIEAGADMVMIGHLIVSSVDEEPALFSYALVTELLREELGFQGVVITDALQMGALGSYTDGETAVKAVLAGVDLLLCPRDPEAAVDALEAAAEEGILTEERIRESVLRILRMKLEMARLQEAAACPSD
;
A
#
# COMPACT_ATOMS: atom_id res chain seq x y z
N MET A 1 20.87 -8.46 55.69
CA MET A 1 20.47 -9.74 56.27
C MET A 1 19.84 -10.59 55.15
N LYS A 2 20.60 -11.55 54.73
CA LYS A 2 20.39 -12.99 54.56
C LYS A 2 19.20 -13.36 53.68
N LEU A 3 19.50 -13.74 52.44
CA LEU A 3 19.53 -15.11 51.92
C LEU A 3 18.19 -15.86 51.95
N LEU A 4 17.59 -16.09 50.75
CA LEU A 4 17.13 -17.44 50.43
C LEU A 4 17.24 -17.70 48.94
N ARG A 5 18.29 -18.42 48.54
CA ARG A 5 18.39 -19.15 47.26
C ARG A 5 17.65 -20.47 47.45
N ILE A 6 16.73 -20.82 46.58
CA ILE A 6 16.30 -22.22 46.41
C ILE A 6 16.47 -22.60 44.93
N LEU A 7 17.37 -23.52 44.79
CA LEU A 7 17.78 -24.38 43.72
C LEU A 7 16.64 -25.39 43.41
N ILE A 8 16.20 -25.49 42.14
CA ILE A 8 15.52 -26.70 41.64
C ILE A 8 16.25 -27.16 40.39
N LEU A 9 16.91 -28.30 40.55
CA LEU A 9 17.57 -29.09 39.51
C LEU A 9 16.56 -30.03 38.84
N LEU A 10 16.72 -30.15 37.50
CA LEU A 10 16.67 -31.36 36.67
C LEU A 10 15.47 -32.31 36.79
N LEU A 11 14.76 -32.44 35.65
CA LEU A 11 14.32 -33.76 35.17
C LEU A 11 14.24 -33.70 33.64
N ILE A 12 15.24 -34.28 32.98
CA ILE A 12 15.28 -34.68 31.57
C ILE A 12 14.79 -36.13 31.50
N PRO A 13 13.83 -36.51 30.73
CA PRO A 13 13.66 -37.90 30.32
C PRO A 13 14.45 -38.14 29.01
N VAL A 14 15.45 -38.98 29.15
CA VAL A 14 16.13 -39.72 28.09
C VAL A 14 15.13 -40.67 27.48
N PHE A 15 14.87 -40.55 26.18
CA PHE A 15 14.21 -41.60 25.39
C PHE A 15 15.25 -42.33 24.55
N LEU A 16 15.39 -43.63 24.86
CA LEU A 16 16.26 -44.58 24.18
C LEU A 16 15.91 -44.74 22.70
N LEU A 17 16.96 -44.76 21.87
CA LEU A 17 16.93 -45.33 20.53
C LEU A 17 16.62 -46.84 20.64
N THR A 18 15.61 -47.28 19.90
CA THR A 18 15.51 -48.67 19.43
C THR A 18 15.65 -48.67 17.89
N THR A 19 16.77 -49.21 17.45
CA THR A 19 17.02 -49.61 16.08
C THR A 19 16.19 -50.83 15.73
N ALA A 20 15.37 -50.76 14.70
CA ALA A 20 14.89 -51.94 14.00
C ALA A 20 15.26 -51.82 12.53
N ALA A 21 16.13 -52.72 12.12
CA ALA A 21 16.53 -52.93 10.74
C ALA A 21 15.49 -53.80 10.01
N CYS A 22 15.53 -53.72 8.71
CA CYS A 22 15.08 -54.67 7.67
C CYS A 22 13.88 -54.24 6.81
N GLY A 23 14.17 -54.22 5.52
CA GLY A 23 13.18 -54.34 4.48
C GLY A 23 13.50 -53.52 3.23
N ASN A 24 14.49 -54.00 2.46
CA ASN A 24 14.75 -53.56 1.09
C ASN A 24 13.60 -54.09 0.21
N GLU A 25 12.68 -53.27 -0.24
CA GLU A 25 11.84 -53.57 -1.40
C GLU A 25 12.13 -52.52 -2.47
N THR A 26 12.78 -53.01 -3.51
CA THR A 26 13.02 -52.27 -4.76
C THR A 26 11.70 -52.17 -5.51
N ALA A 27 11.12 -50.97 -5.52
CA ALA A 27 10.02 -50.66 -6.42
C ALA A 27 10.59 -50.39 -7.82
N GLU A 28 10.27 -51.27 -8.76
CA GLU A 28 10.55 -51.13 -10.18
C GLU A 28 9.79 -49.91 -10.74
N THR A 29 10.57 -49.04 -11.37
CA THR A 29 10.06 -47.89 -12.15
C THR A 29 9.46 -48.45 -13.45
N PRO A 30 8.23 -48.10 -13.84
CA PRO A 30 7.70 -48.48 -15.15
C PRO A 30 8.46 -47.78 -16.29
N PRO A 31 8.63 -48.45 -17.44
CA PRO A 31 9.40 -47.92 -18.56
C PRO A 31 8.68 -46.74 -19.23
N ILE A 32 9.49 -45.73 -19.55
CA ILE A 32 9.10 -44.56 -20.35
C ILE A 32 8.75 -45.04 -21.77
N PRO A 33 7.61 -44.70 -22.35
CA PRO A 33 7.31 -45.04 -23.74
C PRO A 33 8.21 -44.25 -24.70
N GLU A 34 8.82 -44.94 -25.64
CA GLU A 34 9.60 -44.39 -26.74
C GLU A 34 8.73 -43.42 -27.59
N PRO A 35 9.32 -42.33 -28.11
CA PRO A 35 8.59 -41.43 -29.00
C PRO A 35 8.31 -42.09 -30.35
N SER A 36 7.04 -42.17 -30.70
CA SER A 36 6.54 -42.62 -32.01
C SER A 36 7.12 -41.80 -33.14
N ALA A 37 7.70 -42.46 -34.13
CA ALA A 37 8.29 -41.87 -35.30
C ALA A 37 7.25 -41.08 -36.12
N THR A 38 7.56 -39.81 -36.38
CA THR A 38 6.82 -38.94 -37.30
C THR A 38 6.95 -39.49 -38.74
N PRO A 39 5.86 -39.67 -39.50
CA PRO A 39 5.96 -40.10 -40.91
C PRO A 39 6.57 -39.00 -41.78
N ALA A 40 7.44 -39.41 -42.70
CA ALA A 40 8.12 -38.54 -43.67
C ALA A 40 7.12 -37.82 -44.59
N PRO A 41 7.40 -36.58 -45.00
CA PRO A 41 6.55 -35.81 -45.91
C PRO A 41 6.56 -36.41 -47.30
N ALA A 42 5.38 -36.41 -47.94
CA ALA A 42 5.17 -36.85 -49.34
C ALA A 42 5.91 -35.93 -50.33
N PRO A 43 6.36 -36.46 -51.49
CA PRO A 43 7.10 -35.72 -52.47
C PRO A 43 6.25 -34.63 -53.13
N VAL A 44 6.82 -33.43 -53.25
CA VAL A 44 6.27 -32.29 -53.94
C VAL A 44 6.23 -32.57 -55.43
N PRO A 45 5.13 -32.31 -56.18
CA PRO A 45 5.08 -32.50 -57.61
C PRO A 45 5.93 -31.42 -58.33
N THR A 46 6.68 -31.89 -59.35
CA THR A 46 7.50 -31.04 -60.26
C THR A 46 6.60 -30.11 -61.04
N PRO A 47 6.86 -28.81 -61.15
CA PRO A 47 6.07 -27.90 -62.01
C PRO A 47 6.30 -28.17 -63.50
N GLU A 48 5.22 -28.18 -64.28
CA GLU A 48 5.22 -28.21 -65.72
C GLU A 48 5.86 -26.92 -66.30
N PRO A 49 6.54 -26.99 -67.47
CA PRO A 49 7.17 -25.84 -68.07
C PRO A 49 6.11 -24.85 -68.60
N THR A 50 6.27 -23.58 -68.19
CA THR A 50 5.49 -22.45 -68.65
C THR A 50 5.79 -22.17 -70.13
N PRO A 51 4.79 -21.96 -71.00
CA PRO A 51 5.03 -21.59 -72.41
C PRO A 51 5.63 -20.18 -72.52
N GLU A 52 6.55 -19.99 -73.49
CA GLU A 52 7.21 -18.73 -73.80
C GLU A 52 6.15 -17.66 -74.18
N PRO A 53 6.31 -16.39 -73.73
CA PRO A 53 5.39 -15.31 -74.11
C PRO A 53 5.66 -14.86 -75.53
N THR A 54 4.55 -14.72 -76.26
CA THR A 54 4.48 -14.06 -77.61
C THR A 54 4.86 -12.58 -77.46
N PRO A 55 5.66 -11.99 -78.34
CA PRO A 55 6.04 -10.58 -78.21
C PRO A 55 4.82 -9.68 -78.45
N GLU A 56 4.54 -8.82 -77.48
CA GLU A 56 3.56 -7.74 -77.61
C GLU A 56 4.03 -6.64 -78.53
N PRO A 57 3.10 -5.96 -79.23
CA PRO A 57 3.42 -4.84 -80.10
C PRO A 57 3.91 -3.62 -79.33
N THR A 58 4.92 -2.94 -79.82
CA THR A 58 5.52 -1.72 -79.28
C THR A 58 4.45 -0.63 -79.10
N PRO A 59 4.26 -0.07 -77.92
CA PRO A 59 3.31 1.02 -77.71
C PRO A 59 3.80 2.33 -78.31
N GLU A 60 2.86 3.10 -78.93
CA GLU A 60 3.09 4.48 -79.38
C GLU A 60 3.50 5.40 -78.18
N PRO A 61 4.28 6.46 -78.46
CA PRO A 61 4.75 7.35 -77.35
C PRO A 61 3.53 8.11 -76.76
N THR A 62 3.33 7.91 -75.49
CA THR A 62 2.39 8.65 -74.65
C THR A 62 2.87 10.11 -74.54
N PRO A 63 1.97 11.11 -74.71
CA PRO A 63 2.34 12.52 -74.52
C PRO A 63 2.81 12.74 -73.05
N GLU A 64 3.85 13.58 -72.85
CA GLU A 64 4.38 13.97 -71.56
C GLU A 64 3.29 14.56 -70.65
N PRO A 65 3.18 14.14 -69.40
CA PRO A 65 2.22 14.72 -68.46
C PRO A 65 2.58 16.19 -68.18
N THR A 66 1.57 17.05 -68.29
CA THR A 66 1.65 18.43 -67.82
C THR A 66 2.01 18.42 -66.32
N PRO A 67 3.01 19.24 -65.84
CA PRO A 67 3.37 19.28 -64.47
C PRO A 67 2.17 19.68 -63.61
N GLU A 68 1.81 18.81 -62.63
CA GLU A 68 0.84 19.14 -61.62
C GLU A 68 1.35 20.31 -60.76
N PRO A 69 0.47 21.22 -60.32
CA PRO A 69 0.87 22.32 -59.48
C PRO A 69 1.44 21.76 -58.17
N THR A 70 2.63 22.24 -57.78
CA THR A 70 3.26 21.93 -56.49
C THR A 70 2.28 22.26 -55.38
N PRO A 71 1.94 21.30 -54.47
CA PRO A 71 1.04 21.59 -53.35
C PRO A 71 1.65 22.69 -52.46
N GLU A 72 0.84 23.69 -52.12
CA GLU A 72 1.22 24.70 -51.13
C GLU A 72 1.62 24.00 -49.82
N PRO A 73 2.65 24.48 -49.11
CA PRO A 73 3.06 23.89 -47.83
C PRO A 73 1.88 23.95 -46.84
N THR A 74 1.45 22.79 -46.38
CA THR A 74 0.48 22.69 -45.28
C THR A 74 1.06 23.46 -44.07
N PRO A 75 0.31 24.41 -43.46
CA PRO A 75 0.81 25.14 -42.31
C PRO A 75 1.18 24.13 -41.19
N GLU A 76 2.37 24.28 -40.61
CA GLU A 76 2.77 23.49 -39.46
C GLU A 76 1.71 23.66 -38.36
N PRO A 77 1.30 22.58 -37.65
CA PRO A 77 0.35 22.71 -36.58
C PRO A 77 0.93 23.66 -35.52
N THR A 78 0.17 24.69 -35.15
CA THR A 78 0.49 25.57 -34.05
C THR A 78 0.66 24.71 -32.81
N PRO A 79 1.79 24.79 -32.06
CA PRO A 79 1.95 24.01 -30.84
C PRO A 79 0.79 24.30 -29.88
N GLU A 80 0.13 23.26 -29.40
CA GLU A 80 -0.88 23.39 -28.34
C GLU A 80 -0.26 24.07 -27.14
N PRO A 81 -0.96 24.99 -26.46
CA PRO A 81 -0.43 25.65 -25.27
C PRO A 81 -0.11 24.60 -24.23
N THR A 82 1.10 24.64 -23.66
CA THR A 82 1.49 23.79 -22.53
C THR A 82 0.47 24.02 -21.41
N PRO A 83 -0.15 22.97 -20.85
CA PRO A 83 -1.10 23.13 -19.75
C PRO A 83 -0.42 23.86 -18.56
N GLU A 84 -1.17 24.70 -17.88
CA GLU A 84 -0.68 25.33 -16.64
C GLU A 84 -0.41 24.26 -15.58
N PRO A 85 0.66 24.42 -14.76
CA PRO A 85 0.99 23.45 -13.73
C PRO A 85 -0.12 23.36 -12.69
N THR A 86 -0.39 22.15 -12.21
CA THR A 86 -1.38 21.88 -11.17
C THR A 86 -0.90 22.39 -9.80
N PRO A 87 -1.78 22.60 -8.81
CA PRO A 87 -1.38 23.03 -7.47
C PRO A 87 -0.35 22.10 -6.82
N GLU A 88 -0.46 20.79 -6.97
CA GLU A 88 0.50 19.82 -6.45
C GLU A 88 1.85 19.90 -7.17
N GLU A 89 1.88 20.22 -8.47
CA GLU A 89 3.13 20.45 -9.21
C GLU A 89 3.84 21.71 -8.75
N LEU A 90 3.11 22.78 -8.50
CA LEU A 90 3.69 24.02 -7.95
C LEU A 90 4.29 23.81 -6.56
N LEU A 91 3.66 22.97 -5.71
CA LEU A 91 4.21 22.61 -4.41
C LEU A 91 5.49 21.79 -4.57
N LEU A 92 5.48 20.82 -5.49
CA LEU A 92 6.63 19.95 -5.75
C LEU A 92 7.84 20.72 -6.26
N GLU A 93 7.65 21.68 -7.17
CA GLU A 93 8.73 22.53 -7.71
C GLU A 93 9.47 23.34 -6.62
N GLY A 94 8.79 23.61 -5.50
CA GLY A 94 9.36 24.30 -4.35
C GLY A 94 10.25 23.42 -3.44
N LEU A 95 10.30 22.09 -3.67
CA LEU A 95 11.00 21.13 -2.82
C LEU A 95 12.30 20.64 -3.45
N SER A 96 13.39 20.64 -2.68
CA SER A 96 14.61 19.89 -3.02
C SER A 96 14.33 18.37 -3.03
N LEU A 97 15.21 17.58 -3.67
CA LEU A 97 15.09 16.11 -3.69
C LEU A 97 14.96 15.55 -2.26
N ARG A 98 15.79 15.98 -1.33
CA ARG A 98 15.74 15.52 0.06
C ARG A 98 14.43 15.86 0.76
N GLU A 99 13.87 17.04 0.52
CA GLU A 99 12.55 17.42 1.05
C GLU A 99 11.42 16.61 0.41
N GLN A 100 11.52 16.26 -0.89
CA GLN A 100 10.61 15.34 -1.56
C GLN A 100 10.65 13.95 -0.90
N LEU A 101 11.84 13.43 -0.61
CA LEU A 101 12.01 12.14 0.07
C LEU A 101 11.44 12.16 1.49
N TRP A 102 11.60 13.28 2.23
CA TRP A 102 10.95 13.44 3.54
C TRP A 102 9.41 13.44 3.44
N GLN A 103 8.81 13.97 2.37
CA GLN A 103 7.36 13.87 2.15
C GLN A 103 6.89 12.41 2.02
N MET A 104 7.77 11.47 1.67
CA MET A 104 7.47 10.04 1.56
C MET A 104 7.59 9.29 2.90
N VAL A 105 7.76 9.97 4.03
CA VAL A 105 7.96 9.35 5.35
C VAL A 105 6.93 9.85 6.35
N VAL A 106 6.32 8.92 7.08
CA VAL A 106 5.50 9.19 8.28
C VAL A 106 6.34 8.87 9.52
N LEU A 107 6.57 9.85 10.37
CA LEU A 107 7.36 9.73 11.58
C LEU A 107 6.51 9.43 12.82
N ARG A 108 7.10 8.79 13.80
CA ARG A 108 6.61 8.91 15.18
C ARG A 108 7.27 10.14 15.82
N PRO A 109 6.60 10.87 16.73
CA PRO A 109 7.24 11.97 17.46
C PRO A 109 8.53 11.56 18.17
N ALA A 110 8.66 10.30 18.60
CA ALA A 110 9.87 9.74 19.18
C ALA A 110 11.08 9.71 18.22
N ASN A 111 10.87 9.74 16.91
CA ASN A 111 11.96 9.86 15.92
C ASN A 111 12.60 11.25 15.89
N LEU A 112 11.87 12.28 16.33
CA LEU A 112 12.39 13.65 16.44
C LEU A 112 13.15 13.83 17.76
N GLN A 113 12.51 13.51 18.88
CA GLN A 113 13.02 13.77 20.21
C GLN A 113 12.80 12.55 21.12
N GLY A 114 13.46 11.51 21.06
CA GLY A 114 13.30 10.28 21.85
C GLY A 114 12.25 10.30 23.00
N GLY A 115 11.62 9.18 23.27
CA GLY A 115 10.63 9.04 24.34
C GLY A 115 9.19 9.44 23.96
N ASN A 116 8.32 9.51 24.97
CA ASN A 116 6.89 9.78 24.79
C ASN A 116 6.63 11.28 24.71
N ASN A 117 6.61 11.84 23.51
CA ASN A 117 6.40 13.25 23.30
C ASN A 117 4.92 13.61 23.42
N LEU A 118 4.62 14.66 24.20
CA LEU A 118 3.27 15.14 24.50
C LEU A 118 3.04 16.58 24.04
N ALA A 119 4.10 17.27 23.60
CA ALA A 119 4.06 18.66 23.14
C ALA A 119 5.25 18.91 22.22
N VAL A 120 5.11 19.86 21.30
CA VAL A 120 6.22 20.41 20.52
C VAL A 120 7.00 21.37 21.41
N ASN A 121 8.27 21.08 21.64
CA ASN A 121 9.23 21.99 22.27
C ASN A 121 10.13 22.63 21.21
N GLU A 122 11.03 23.55 21.64
CA GLU A 122 11.91 24.30 20.74
C GLU A 122 12.80 23.36 19.88
N ALA A 123 13.42 22.35 20.51
CA ALA A 123 14.27 21.39 19.80
C ALA A 123 13.49 20.53 18.81
N MET A 124 12.27 20.11 19.14
CA MET A 124 11.39 19.42 18.21
C MET A 124 10.97 20.35 17.05
N GLY A 125 10.75 21.61 17.31
CA GLY A 125 10.46 22.61 16.28
C GLY A 125 11.61 22.78 15.28
N GLU A 126 12.86 22.75 15.72
CA GLU A 126 14.04 22.73 14.86
C GLU A 126 14.10 21.44 14.01
N ASP A 127 13.82 20.29 14.61
CA ASP A 127 13.77 19.00 13.91
C ASP A 127 12.66 18.95 12.87
N LEU A 128 11.49 19.52 13.13
CA LEU A 128 10.38 19.60 12.16
C LEU A 128 10.77 20.40 10.90
N LEU A 129 11.56 21.49 11.08
CA LEU A 129 12.05 22.26 9.95
C LEU A 129 13.15 21.54 9.17
N ALA A 130 14.00 20.78 9.85
CA ALA A 130 15.07 20.00 9.22
C ALA A 130 14.56 18.74 8.49
N ARG A 131 13.43 18.21 8.95
CA ARG A 131 12.81 16.97 8.45
C ARG A 131 11.35 17.22 8.10
N PRO A 132 11.07 17.83 6.94
CA PRO A 132 9.71 18.17 6.52
C PRO A 132 8.93 16.89 6.11
N ALA A 133 8.65 16.03 7.09
CA ALA A 133 8.05 14.71 6.89
C ALA A 133 6.64 14.78 6.27
N GLY A 134 6.25 13.75 5.56
CA GLY A 134 4.92 13.58 4.99
C GLY A 134 3.82 13.57 6.04
N GLY A 135 4.11 13.04 7.24
CA GLY A 135 3.15 12.98 8.33
C GLY A 135 3.72 12.50 9.66
N PHE A 136 2.83 12.41 10.66
CA PHE A 136 3.12 11.94 12.02
C PHE A 136 2.08 10.91 12.43
N TYR A 137 2.55 9.72 12.83
CA TYR A 137 1.72 8.71 13.48
C TYR A 137 1.74 8.92 14.99
N LEU A 138 0.56 9.11 15.57
CA LEU A 138 0.40 9.25 17.03
C LEU A 138 -0.23 7.98 17.61
N ASP A 139 0.39 7.45 18.67
CA ASP A 139 -0.11 6.31 19.43
C ASP A 139 -0.60 6.75 20.81
N ALA A 140 -1.20 5.85 21.56
CA ALA A 140 -1.69 6.06 22.91
C ALA A 140 -0.65 6.73 23.86
N GLU A 141 0.64 6.47 23.64
CA GLU A 141 1.73 7.10 24.41
C GLU A 141 1.83 8.61 24.21
N ASN A 142 1.31 9.15 23.11
CA ASN A 142 1.29 10.58 22.78
C ASN A 142 0.03 11.29 23.29
N MET A 143 -0.88 10.58 23.96
CA MET A 143 -2.22 11.06 24.33
C MET A 143 -2.41 10.97 25.85
N ARG A 144 -2.60 12.11 26.53
CA ARG A 144 -2.78 12.19 27.99
C ARG A 144 -4.10 12.84 28.40
N SER A 145 -4.53 13.85 27.64
CA SER A 145 -5.79 14.54 27.84
C SER A 145 -6.24 15.20 26.53
N ALA A 146 -7.52 15.48 26.44
CA ALA A 146 -8.10 16.16 25.28
C ALA A 146 -7.39 17.46 24.90
N ASP A 147 -7.13 18.34 25.89
CA ASP A 147 -6.50 19.64 25.66
C ASP A 147 -5.02 19.49 25.26
N GLN A 148 -4.31 18.54 25.88
CA GLN A 148 -2.93 18.25 25.52
C GLN A 148 -2.85 17.76 24.07
N LEU A 149 -3.72 16.83 23.68
CA LEU A 149 -3.72 16.25 22.33
C LEU A 149 -4.04 17.28 21.27
N ARG A 150 -5.08 18.10 21.45
CA ARG A 150 -5.42 19.22 20.54
C ARG A 150 -4.29 20.23 20.40
N ALA A 151 -3.60 20.53 21.50
CA ALA A 151 -2.42 21.43 21.44
C ALA A 151 -1.28 20.77 20.66
N PHE A 152 -1.01 19.49 20.90
CA PHE A 152 0.10 18.78 20.27
C PHE A 152 -0.11 18.63 18.75
N THR A 153 -1.28 18.19 18.30
CA THR A 153 -1.61 18.07 16.87
C THR A 153 -1.57 19.40 16.14
N ARG A 154 -2.12 20.46 16.75
CA ARG A 154 -2.07 21.81 16.22
C ARG A 154 -0.62 22.30 16.07
N ASP A 155 0.22 22.09 17.08
CA ASP A 155 1.60 22.60 17.10
C ASP A 155 2.50 21.79 16.12
N LEU A 156 2.26 20.48 15.93
CA LEU A 156 2.88 19.68 14.88
C LEU A 156 2.52 20.23 13.50
N ALA A 157 1.23 20.52 13.24
CA ALA A 157 0.78 21.05 11.97
C ALA A 157 1.35 22.46 11.69
N ALA A 158 1.40 23.32 12.69
CA ALA A 158 1.90 24.69 12.56
C ALA A 158 3.42 24.78 12.31
N GLY A 159 4.18 23.74 12.68
CA GLY A 159 5.63 23.67 12.48
C GLY A 159 6.05 23.35 11.04
N MET A 160 5.11 23.02 10.13
CA MET A 160 5.40 22.53 8.80
C MET A 160 4.91 23.48 7.70
N ALA A 161 5.75 23.71 6.66
CA ALA A 161 5.37 24.53 5.51
C ALA A 161 4.27 23.85 4.65
N ILE A 162 4.34 22.54 4.48
CA ILE A 162 3.30 21.72 3.87
C ILE A 162 2.58 21.00 5.01
N PRO A 163 1.26 21.16 5.16
CA PRO A 163 0.51 20.47 6.24
C PRO A 163 0.79 18.97 6.28
N PRO A 164 1.22 18.43 7.42
CA PRO A 164 1.51 17.01 7.54
C PRO A 164 0.21 16.19 7.65
N LEU A 165 0.27 14.92 7.27
CA LEU A 165 -0.70 13.94 7.74
C LEU A 165 -0.52 13.78 9.26
N ILE A 166 -1.61 13.82 10.02
CA ILE A 166 -1.64 13.46 11.44
C ILE A 166 -2.61 12.30 11.57
N LEU A 167 -2.08 11.12 11.85
CA LEU A 167 -2.83 9.87 11.74
C LEU A 167 -2.59 8.94 12.94
N CYS A 168 -3.54 8.06 13.18
CA CYS A 168 -3.44 6.97 14.14
C CYS A 168 -4.23 5.76 13.66
N ASP A 169 -4.32 4.71 14.48
CA ASP A 169 -5.25 3.59 14.29
C ASP A 169 -6.48 3.82 15.16
N GLU A 170 -7.58 4.30 14.61
CA GLU A 170 -8.85 4.46 15.30
C GLU A 170 -9.92 3.60 14.62
N GLU A 171 -9.83 2.26 14.82
CA GLU A 171 -10.72 1.28 14.19
C GLU A 171 -12.04 1.10 14.96
N GLY A 172 -12.06 1.57 16.19
CA GLY A 172 -13.07 1.22 17.17
C GLY A 172 -12.84 -0.15 17.83
N GLY A 173 -13.43 -0.37 19.00
CA GLY A 173 -13.36 -1.63 19.72
C GLY A 173 -12.01 -1.92 20.35
N VAL A 174 -11.29 -2.94 19.86
CA VAL A 174 -9.99 -3.35 20.44
C VAL A 174 -8.85 -2.44 20.01
N VAL A 175 -8.98 -1.77 18.88
CA VAL A 175 -8.04 -0.78 18.35
C VAL A 175 -8.72 0.57 18.42
N ASP A 176 -8.61 1.21 19.57
CA ASP A 176 -9.25 2.46 19.94
C ASP A 176 -8.23 3.27 20.74
N ARG A 177 -7.66 4.30 20.11
CA ARG A 177 -6.62 5.13 20.74
C ARG A 177 -7.24 6.26 21.55
N LEU A 178 -8.22 6.96 20.96
CA LEU A 178 -8.85 8.13 21.57
C LEU A 178 -9.75 7.75 22.74
N GLY A 179 -10.66 6.80 22.56
CA GLY A 179 -11.57 6.37 23.61
C GLY A 179 -10.88 5.80 24.85
N ASN A 180 -9.72 5.15 24.66
CA ASN A 180 -8.96 4.56 25.77
C ASN A 180 -8.00 5.54 26.46
N THR A 181 -7.63 6.66 25.83
CA THR A 181 -6.66 7.62 26.37
C THR A 181 -7.29 8.93 26.82
N VAL A 182 -8.07 9.58 25.95
CA VAL A 182 -8.66 10.90 26.24
C VAL A 182 -10.14 10.83 26.62
N GLY A 183 -10.73 9.63 26.62
CA GLY A 183 -12.09 9.40 27.08
C GLY A 183 -13.16 9.83 26.08
N SER A 184 -12.85 9.76 24.80
CA SER A 184 -13.77 10.10 23.71
C SER A 184 -14.79 8.99 23.43
N LEU A 185 -15.42 9.03 22.25
CA LEU A 185 -16.40 8.04 21.80
C LEU A 185 -15.82 6.61 21.83
N LYS A 186 -16.61 5.66 22.34
CA LYS A 186 -16.26 4.24 22.31
C LYS A 186 -17.21 3.45 21.45
N LEU A 187 -16.79 3.11 20.26
CA LEU A 187 -17.49 2.14 19.42
C LEU A 187 -17.05 0.71 19.79
N ARG A 188 -17.91 -0.26 19.51
CA ARG A 188 -17.51 -1.65 19.51
C ARG A 188 -16.70 -1.94 18.23
N SER A 189 -15.95 -3.05 18.23
CA SER A 189 -15.32 -3.53 16.99
C SER A 189 -16.35 -3.71 15.88
N MET A 190 -15.97 -3.41 14.64
CA MET A 190 -16.86 -3.28 13.49
C MET A 190 -17.64 -4.57 13.17
N TYR A 191 -17.07 -5.75 13.41
CA TYR A 191 -17.76 -7.03 13.27
C TYR A 191 -19.09 -7.11 14.05
N HIS A 192 -19.21 -6.40 15.16
CA HIS A 192 -20.42 -6.40 15.98
C HIS A 192 -21.59 -5.60 15.37
N TYR A 193 -21.29 -4.85 14.30
CA TYR A 193 -22.28 -4.05 13.56
C TYR A 193 -22.63 -4.66 12.20
N LYS A 194 -22.02 -5.79 11.79
CA LYS A 194 -22.15 -6.37 10.45
C LYS A 194 -23.60 -6.60 9.99
N ASP A 195 -24.50 -6.98 10.93
CA ASP A 195 -25.90 -7.27 10.63
C ASP A 195 -26.80 -6.00 10.67
N GLN A 196 -26.23 -4.82 10.94
CA GLN A 196 -26.93 -3.54 10.96
C GLN A 196 -26.88 -2.80 9.62
N GLY A 197 -26.13 -3.33 8.65
CA GLY A 197 -26.10 -2.87 7.28
C GLY A 197 -25.15 -1.69 7.01
N GLU A 198 -25.18 -1.24 5.77
CA GLU A 198 -24.27 -0.24 5.20
C GLU A 198 -24.44 1.15 5.83
N ASP A 199 -25.69 1.55 6.12
CA ASP A 199 -25.96 2.84 6.79
C ASP A 199 -25.28 2.92 8.16
N LYS A 200 -25.24 1.80 8.90
CA LYS A 200 -24.55 1.76 10.18
C LYS A 200 -23.02 1.78 10.03
N ALA A 201 -22.48 1.15 9.01
CA ALA A 201 -21.04 1.21 8.71
C ALA A 201 -20.64 2.66 8.34
N ARG A 202 -21.44 3.33 7.51
CA ARG A 202 -21.27 4.75 7.16
C ARG A 202 -21.34 5.66 8.38
N GLU A 203 -22.36 5.51 9.21
CA GLU A 203 -22.51 6.27 10.45
C GLU A 203 -21.31 6.11 11.39
N ASN A 204 -20.82 4.87 11.56
CA ASN A 204 -19.65 4.60 12.40
C ASN A 204 -18.38 5.25 11.84
N GLY A 205 -18.14 5.18 10.53
CA GLY A 205 -17.01 5.85 9.86
C GLY A 205 -17.09 7.37 10.05
N GLU A 206 -18.26 7.97 9.87
CA GLU A 206 -18.48 9.41 10.08
C GLU A 206 -18.23 9.82 11.54
N LEU A 207 -18.68 9.02 12.49
CA LEU A 207 -18.48 9.28 13.92
C LEU A 207 -16.98 9.24 14.28
N LEU A 208 -16.24 8.22 13.84
CA LEU A 208 -14.78 8.13 14.06
C LEU A 208 -14.05 9.31 13.44
N ALA A 209 -14.38 9.65 12.19
CA ALA A 209 -13.76 10.77 11.49
C ALA A 209 -14.02 12.12 12.18
N ARG A 210 -15.24 12.39 12.63
CA ARG A 210 -15.56 13.62 13.37
C ARG A 210 -14.78 13.72 14.68
N GLU A 211 -14.66 12.61 15.39
CA GLU A 211 -13.89 12.52 16.62
C GLU A 211 -12.40 12.81 16.37
N LEU A 212 -11.80 12.11 15.40
CA LEU A 212 -10.42 12.32 14.99
C LEU A 212 -10.16 13.80 14.64
N ARG A 213 -11.02 14.39 13.82
CA ARG A 213 -10.91 15.81 13.44
C ARG A 213 -11.00 16.77 14.63
N GLU A 214 -11.84 16.47 15.63
CA GLU A 214 -11.92 17.28 16.85
C GLU A 214 -10.60 17.36 17.61
N PHE A 215 -9.78 16.28 17.50
CA PHE A 215 -8.45 16.21 18.09
C PHE A 215 -7.32 16.61 17.13
N GLY A 216 -7.65 17.12 15.93
CA GLY A 216 -6.69 17.61 14.95
C GLY A 216 -6.05 16.53 14.09
N PHE A 217 -6.55 15.30 14.09
CA PHE A 217 -6.20 14.27 13.12
C PHE A 217 -6.88 14.58 11.78
N ASN A 218 -6.23 14.19 10.69
CA ASN A 218 -6.71 14.41 9.33
C ASN A 218 -6.69 13.16 8.46
N ALA A 219 -6.12 12.07 8.97
CA ALA A 219 -6.12 10.77 8.34
C ALA A 219 -6.26 9.66 9.40
N ASP A 220 -6.83 8.51 9.02
CA ASP A 220 -6.95 7.33 9.85
C ASP A 220 -6.41 6.09 9.12
N LEU A 221 -5.74 5.22 9.88
CA LEU A 221 -5.36 3.89 9.41
C LEU A 221 -6.53 2.91 9.58
N ALA A 222 -7.66 3.25 9.02
CA ALA A 222 -8.92 2.50 8.94
C ALA A 222 -9.68 2.92 7.65
N PRO A 223 -10.59 2.08 7.13
CA PRO A 223 -11.17 0.86 7.67
C PRO A 223 -10.34 -0.40 7.41
N VAL A 224 -10.54 -1.41 8.28
CA VAL A 224 -9.98 -2.75 8.08
C VAL A 224 -10.76 -3.46 6.96
N ALA A 225 -10.12 -3.64 5.80
CA ALA A 225 -10.69 -4.31 4.63
C ALA A 225 -10.47 -5.84 4.66
N ASP A 226 -9.71 -6.35 5.65
CA ASP A 226 -9.56 -7.78 5.87
C ASP A 226 -10.90 -8.44 6.21
N VAL A 227 -11.10 -9.66 5.72
CA VAL A 227 -12.29 -10.47 6.04
C VAL A 227 -11.91 -11.56 7.02
N TRP A 228 -12.61 -11.69 8.15
CA TRP A 228 -12.32 -12.74 9.12
C TRP A 228 -12.78 -14.11 8.62
N SER A 229 -12.14 -14.60 7.55
CA SER A 229 -12.47 -15.85 6.87
C SER A 229 -11.94 -17.08 7.60
N ASN A 230 -10.89 -16.93 8.42
CA ASN A 230 -10.32 -18.00 9.24
C ASN A 230 -10.63 -17.77 10.72
N PRO A 231 -11.48 -18.61 11.36
CA PRO A 231 -11.79 -18.47 12.79
C PRO A 231 -10.56 -18.60 13.72
N ALA A 232 -9.48 -19.24 13.25
CA ALA A 232 -8.22 -19.35 14.00
C ALA A 232 -7.37 -18.06 13.95
N ASN A 233 -7.68 -17.13 13.06
CA ASN A 233 -7.00 -15.84 13.01
C ASN A 233 -7.33 -15.03 14.26
N THR A 234 -6.30 -14.72 15.06
CA THR A 234 -6.41 -13.97 16.32
C THR A 234 -6.07 -12.49 16.16
N VAL A 235 -5.55 -12.08 15.00
CA VAL A 235 -5.08 -10.71 14.72
C VAL A 235 -6.21 -9.85 14.21
N ILE A 236 -6.95 -10.34 13.22
CA ILE A 236 -8.05 -9.60 12.57
C ILE A 236 -9.35 -9.76 13.38
N ARG A 237 -9.88 -10.95 13.51
CA ARG A 237 -11.08 -11.24 14.34
C ARG A 237 -12.17 -10.17 14.19
N TYR A 238 -12.56 -9.57 15.31
CA TYR A 238 -13.62 -8.57 15.42
C TYR A 238 -13.26 -7.20 14.82
N ARG A 239 -12.00 -6.98 14.40
CA ARG A 239 -11.61 -5.77 13.66
C ARG A 239 -12.23 -5.75 12.27
N ALA A 240 -12.40 -6.92 11.63
CA ALA A 240 -13.07 -7.06 10.33
C ALA A 240 -14.51 -6.55 10.36
N TYR A 241 -14.98 -6.06 9.23
CA TYR A 241 -16.39 -5.69 9.06
C TYR A 241 -17.29 -6.91 8.92
N SER A 242 -16.79 -8.04 8.42
CA SER A 242 -17.55 -9.30 8.27
C SER A 242 -16.62 -10.52 8.16
N ASP A 243 -17.23 -11.70 8.25
CA ASP A 243 -16.70 -13.01 7.88
C ASP A 243 -17.20 -13.49 6.49
N ASP A 244 -18.05 -12.70 5.85
CA ASP A 244 -18.50 -12.87 4.45
C ASP A 244 -17.86 -11.80 3.56
N PHE A 245 -17.21 -12.22 2.46
CA PHE A 245 -16.46 -11.34 1.57
C PHE A 245 -17.33 -10.28 0.89
N SER A 246 -18.52 -10.67 0.42
CA SER A 246 -19.44 -9.75 -0.26
C SER A 246 -20.07 -8.76 0.72
N GLN A 247 -20.35 -9.19 1.94
CA GLN A 247 -20.84 -8.30 3.00
C GLN A 247 -19.75 -7.33 3.44
N ALA A 248 -18.52 -7.81 3.67
CA ALA A 248 -17.37 -6.96 4.01
C ALA A 248 -17.14 -5.89 2.94
N ALA A 249 -17.21 -6.25 1.65
CA ALA A 249 -17.05 -5.30 0.55
C ALA A 249 -18.03 -4.13 0.63
N ARG A 250 -19.33 -4.41 0.84
CA ARG A 250 -20.34 -3.34 0.98
C ARG A 250 -20.14 -2.49 2.23
N LEU A 251 -19.82 -3.13 3.36
CA LEU A 251 -19.65 -2.41 4.63
C LEU A 251 -18.39 -1.54 4.62
N VAL A 252 -17.28 -2.02 4.03
CA VAL A 252 -16.04 -1.26 3.88
C VAL A 252 -16.25 -0.05 2.96
N ALA A 253 -16.93 -0.22 1.82
CA ALA A 253 -17.26 0.89 0.94
C ALA A 253 -18.10 1.97 1.66
N ALA A 254 -19.12 1.56 2.40
CA ALA A 254 -19.94 2.48 3.19
C ALA A 254 -19.14 3.19 4.31
N ALA A 255 -18.17 2.50 4.92
CA ALA A 255 -17.29 3.12 5.92
C ALA A 255 -16.37 4.18 5.28
N VAL A 256 -15.81 3.95 4.08
CA VAL A 256 -15.03 4.95 3.32
C VAL A 256 -15.87 6.22 3.09
N GLU A 257 -17.11 6.08 2.63
CA GLU A 257 -18.02 7.22 2.46
C GLU A 257 -18.26 7.96 3.80
N GLY A 258 -18.34 7.22 4.92
CA GLY A 258 -18.48 7.77 6.26
C GLY A 258 -17.28 8.59 6.70
N PHE A 259 -16.06 8.08 6.50
CA PHE A 259 -14.82 8.80 6.81
C PHE A 259 -14.74 10.13 6.04
N HIS A 260 -15.05 10.13 4.76
CA HIS A 260 -15.09 11.34 3.94
C HIS A 260 -16.17 12.33 4.42
N SER A 261 -17.37 11.85 4.75
CA SER A 261 -18.45 12.70 5.32
C SER A 261 -18.01 13.35 6.63
N GLY A 262 -17.21 12.68 7.44
CA GLY A 262 -16.62 13.20 8.66
C GLY A 262 -15.41 14.13 8.45
N GLY A 263 -14.86 14.21 7.23
CA GLY A 263 -13.76 15.09 6.85
C GLY A 263 -12.36 14.56 7.20
N VAL A 264 -12.12 13.25 7.11
CA VAL A 264 -10.86 12.57 7.39
C VAL A 264 -10.52 11.61 6.27
N LEU A 265 -9.25 11.56 5.86
CA LEU A 265 -8.73 10.58 4.91
C LEU A 265 -8.72 9.19 5.53
N CYS A 266 -8.95 8.16 4.72
CA CYS A 266 -9.04 6.78 5.19
C CYS A 266 -8.06 5.83 4.50
N THR A 267 -7.79 4.69 5.14
CA THR A 267 -6.80 3.69 4.69
C THR A 267 -7.39 2.29 4.71
N LEU A 268 -7.49 1.66 3.55
CA LEU A 268 -7.84 0.23 3.48
C LEU A 268 -6.65 -0.63 3.92
N LYS A 269 -6.86 -1.58 4.85
CA LYS A 269 -5.78 -2.44 5.36
C LYS A 269 -6.25 -3.87 5.65
N HIS A 270 -5.35 -4.86 5.56
CA HIS A 270 -3.96 -4.89 5.19
C HIS A 270 -3.84 -5.63 3.86
N PHE A 271 -3.55 -4.91 2.78
CA PHE A 271 -3.49 -5.49 1.43
C PHE A 271 -2.38 -6.54 1.33
N PRO A 272 -2.58 -7.69 0.65
CA PRO A 272 -3.77 -8.11 -0.11
C PRO A 272 -4.80 -8.90 0.70
N GLY A 273 -4.80 -8.86 2.03
CA GLY A 273 -5.78 -9.51 2.90
C GLY A 273 -5.14 -10.41 3.96
N HIS A 274 -5.29 -10.01 5.23
CA HIS A 274 -4.69 -10.68 6.40
C HIS A 274 -5.67 -11.67 7.08
N GLY A 275 -6.95 -11.68 6.70
CA GLY A 275 -8.00 -12.36 7.48
C GLY A 275 -7.99 -13.89 7.45
N ASP A 276 -7.37 -14.52 6.44
CA ASP A 276 -7.24 -15.98 6.32
C ASP A 276 -5.97 -16.55 6.99
N THR A 277 -5.05 -15.71 7.45
CA THR A 277 -3.77 -16.13 8.04
C THR A 277 -3.93 -16.70 9.45
N GLN A 278 -2.93 -17.46 9.93
CA GLN A 278 -2.92 -18.02 11.29
C GLN A 278 -1.87 -17.36 12.19
N ALA A 279 -0.88 -16.69 11.61
CA ALA A 279 0.22 -16.06 12.32
C ALA A 279 0.03 -14.55 12.43
N ASP A 280 0.76 -13.92 13.34
CA ASP A 280 0.76 -12.49 13.59
C ASP A 280 2.05 -11.88 13.02
N SER A 281 1.91 -10.93 12.09
CA SER A 281 3.02 -10.23 11.42
C SER A 281 3.86 -9.34 12.37
N HIS A 282 3.36 -9.04 13.56
CA HIS A 282 4.16 -8.37 14.59
C HIS A 282 5.35 -9.20 15.09
N TYR A 283 5.29 -10.54 14.94
CA TYR A 283 6.29 -11.44 15.49
C TYR A 283 7.12 -12.18 14.42
N GLY A 284 6.77 -12.12 13.16
CA GLY A 284 7.50 -12.80 12.10
C GLY A 284 6.77 -12.89 10.77
N ALA A 285 7.32 -13.66 9.84
CA ALA A 285 6.76 -13.86 8.52
C ALA A 285 5.38 -14.52 8.56
N VAL A 286 4.43 -13.97 7.82
CA VAL A 286 3.05 -14.47 7.70
C VAL A 286 2.79 -14.81 6.24
N TYR A 287 2.35 -16.04 6.00
CA TYR A 287 2.14 -16.57 4.67
C TYR A 287 0.66 -16.60 4.30
N VAL A 288 0.35 -16.08 3.13
CA VAL A 288 -0.93 -16.26 2.43
C VAL A 288 -0.72 -17.37 1.39
N THR A 289 -1.42 -18.48 1.60
CA THR A 289 -1.24 -19.70 0.77
C THR A 289 -2.25 -19.82 -0.37
N ARG A 290 -3.16 -18.85 -0.49
CA ARG A 290 -4.16 -18.78 -1.56
C ARG A 290 -3.50 -18.45 -2.89
N SER A 291 -4.07 -18.97 -3.98
CA SER A 291 -3.72 -18.52 -5.32
C SER A 291 -4.19 -17.08 -5.56
N LEU A 292 -3.59 -16.40 -6.54
CA LEU A 292 -4.00 -15.05 -6.89
C LEU A 292 -5.46 -15.00 -7.40
N GLU A 293 -5.92 -16.05 -8.10
CA GLU A 293 -7.31 -16.20 -8.51
C GLU A 293 -8.26 -16.27 -7.31
N GLU A 294 -7.93 -17.08 -6.30
CA GLU A 294 -8.71 -17.15 -5.06
C GLU A 294 -8.76 -15.80 -4.34
N LEU A 295 -7.64 -15.06 -4.27
CA LEU A 295 -7.60 -13.73 -3.67
C LEU A 295 -8.52 -12.76 -4.41
N ARG A 296 -8.55 -12.78 -5.75
CA ARG A 296 -9.42 -11.93 -6.58
C ARG A 296 -10.91 -12.15 -6.32
N GLU A 297 -11.30 -13.40 -6.06
CA GLU A 297 -12.69 -13.78 -5.82
C GLU A 297 -13.12 -13.55 -4.36
N ARG A 298 -12.19 -13.29 -3.45
CA ARG A 298 -12.41 -13.29 -2.00
C ARG A 298 -11.82 -12.07 -1.31
N GLU A 299 -10.56 -12.16 -0.88
CA GLU A 299 -9.89 -11.15 -0.03
C GLU A 299 -9.82 -9.77 -0.69
N LEU A 300 -9.72 -9.71 -2.03
CA LEU A 300 -9.66 -8.44 -2.77
C LEU A 300 -11.02 -7.77 -2.98
N LEU A 301 -12.15 -8.43 -2.70
CA LEU A 301 -13.47 -7.81 -2.87
C LEU A 301 -13.67 -6.54 -2.02
N PRO A 302 -13.33 -6.52 -0.70
CA PRO A 302 -13.46 -5.30 0.09
C PRO A 302 -12.49 -4.19 -0.35
N PHE A 303 -11.28 -4.54 -0.77
CA PHE A 303 -10.32 -3.55 -1.31
C PHE A 303 -10.85 -2.90 -2.59
N ARG A 304 -11.36 -3.70 -3.54
CA ARG A 304 -11.96 -3.18 -4.77
C ARG A 304 -13.12 -2.24 -4.46
N ALA A 305 -14.05 -2.67 -3.61
CA ALA A 305 -15.20 -1.86 -3.24
C ALA A 305 -14.80 -0.56 -2.51
N GLY A 306 -13.80 -0.61 -1.62
CA GLY A 306 -13.27 0.57 -0.95
C GLY A 306 -12.54 1.53 -1.90
N ILE A 307 -11.80 1.01 -2.89
CA ILE A 307 -11.16 1.80 -3.95
C ILE A 307 -12.23 2.50 -4.81
N GLU A 308 -13.26 1.77 -5.21
CA GLU A 308 -14.40 2.31 -5.97
C GLU A 308 -15.17 3.38 -5.18
N ALA A 309 -15.23 3.24 -3.84
CA ALA A 309 -15.81 4.25 -2.94
C ALA A 309 -14.89 5.47 -2.71
N GLY A 310 -13.67 5.46 -3.24
CA GLY A 310 -12.74 6.59 -3.22
C GLY A 310 -11.72 6.57 -2.08
N ALA A 311 -11.39 5.42 -1.49
CA ALA A 311 -10.37 5.34 -0.43
C ALA A 311 -9.07 6.05 -0.83
N ASP A 312 -8.50 6.81 0.11
CA ASP A 312 -7.34 7.68 -0.12
C ASP A 312 -6.02 6.93 -0.08
N MET A 313 -5.93 5.95 0.83
CA MET A 313 -4.74 5.14 1.03
C MET A 313 -5.06 3.65 1.03
N VAL A 314 -4.06 2.85 0.60
CA VAL A 314 -4.05 1.39 0.79
C VAL A 314 -2.76 1.01 1.50
N MET A 315 -2.89 0.34 2.65
CA MET A 315 -1.76 -0.15 3.43
C MET A 315 -1.40 -1.56 3.01
N ILE A 316 -0.12 -1.74 2.65
CA ILE A 316 0.44 -3.05 2.32
C ILE A 316 0.89 -3.74 3.59
N GLY A 317 0.29 -4.88 3.91
CA GLY A 317 0.67 -5.69 5.06
C GLY A 317 2.00 -6.43 4.87
N HIS A 318 2.64 -6.82 5.99
CA HIS A 318 3.88 -7.62 5.97
C HIS A 318 3.57 -9.12 5.72
N LEU A 319 2.88 -9.39 4.60
CA LEU A 319 2.42 -10.71 4.20
C LEU A 319 3.27 -11.25 3.05
N ILE A 320 3.53 -12.55 3.04
CA ILE A 320 4.17 -13.24 1.92
C ILE A 320 3.09 -14.01 1.18
N VAL A 321 2.79 -13.61 -0.06
CA VAL A 321 1.82 -14.31 -0.92
C VAL A 321 2.58 -15.31 -1.77
N SER A 322 2.75 -16.53 -1.24
CA SER A 322 3.66 -17.56 -1.81
C SER A 322 3.30 -17.98 -3.24
N SER A 323 2.08 -17.72 -3.71
CA SER A 323 1.66 -17.97 -5.09
C SER A 323 2.11 -16.88 -6.08
N VAL A 324 2.62 -15.73 -5.58
CA VAL A 324 3.03 -14.58 -6.38
C VAL A 324 4.50 -14.26 -6.17
N ASP A 325 4.95 -14.19 -4.90
CA ASP A 325 6.31 -13.78 -4.54
C ASP A 325 6.79 -14.52 -3.28
N GLU A 326 8.10 -14.65 -3.13
CA GLU A 326 8.73 -15.21 -1.93
C GLU A 326 9.11 -14.11 -0.91
N GLU A 327 9.07 -12.84 -1.33
CA GLU A 327 9.32 -11.68 -0.47
C GLU A 327 8.01 -11.11 0.14
N PRO A 328 8.09 -10.31 1.20
CA PRO A 328 6.95 -9.56 1.74
C PRO A 328 6.25 -8.72 0.68
N ALA A 329 4.93 -8.62 0.74
CA ALA A 329 4.09 -7.95 -0.24
C ALA A 329 4.51 -6.51 -0.54
N LEU A 330 5.03 -5.78 0.47
CA LEU A 330 5.51 -4.41 0.28
C LEU A 330 6.75 -4.31 -0.61
N PHE A 331 7.44 -5.42 -0.91
CA PHE A 331 8.59 -5.49 -1.83
C PHE A 331 8.22 -6.09 -3.19
N SER A 332 7.00 -6.58 -3.34
CA SER A 332 6.55 -7.24 -4.55
C SER A 332 5.96 -6.26 -5.56
N TYR A 333 6.68 -6.03 -6.67
CA TYR A 333 6.17 -5.23 -7.79
C TYR A 333 4.86 -5.81 -8.35
N ALA A 334 4.76 -7.14 -8.40
CA ALA A 334 3.57 -7.83 -8.88
C ALA A 334 2.33 -7.54 -8.01
N LEU A 335 2.49 -7.41 -6.68
CA LEU A 335 1.37 -7.11 -5.78
C LEU A 335 1.06 -5.62 -5.70
N VAL A 336 2.10 -4.76 -5.59
CA VAL A 336 1.90 -3.33 -5.39
C VAL A 336 1.60 -2.61 -6.70
N THR A 337 2.36 -2.89 -7.76
CA THR A 337 2.18 -2.20 -9.04
C THR A 337 1.20 -2.94 -9.94
N GLU A 338 1.48 -4.19 -10.33
CA GLU A 338 0.63 -4.88 -11.31
C GLU A 338 -0.78 -5.15 -10.77
N LEU A 339 -0.90 -5.69 -9.54
CA LEU A 339 -2.21 -6.02 -8.99
C LEU A 339 -2.96 -4.78 -8.47
N LEU A 340 -2.35 -4.00 -7.53
CA LEU A 340 -3.07 -2.90 -6.89
C LEU A 340 -3.22 -1.67 -7.79
N ARG A 341 -2.14 -1.24 -8.48
CA ARG A 341 -2.19 -0.05 -9.33
C ARG A 341 -2.87 -0.31 -10.67
N GLU A 342 -2.43 -1.36 -11.39
CA GLU A 342 -2.85 -1.57 -12.77
C GLU A 342 -4.16 -2.36 -12.85
N GLU A 343 -4.29 -3.50 -12.14
CA GLU A 343 -5.49 -4.34 -12.22
C GLU A 343 -6.67 -3.75 -11.42
N LEU A 344 -6.44 -3.36 -10.14
CA LEU A 344 -7.49 -2.75 -9.31
C LEU A 344 -7.67 -1.25 -9.56
N GLY A 345 -6.78 -0.62 -10.33
CA GLY A 345 -6.89 0.77 -10.75
C GLY A 345 -6.67 1.81 -9.65
N PHE A 346 -6.01 1.46 -8.54
CA PHE A 346 -5.82 2.37 -7.41
C PHE A 346 -4.88 3.54 -7.75
N GLN A 347 -5.38 4.76 -7.67
CA GLN A 347 -4.63 5.99 -7.98
C GLN A 347 -4.21 6.78 -6.72
N GLY A 348 -4.69 6.40 -5.54
CA GLY A 348 -4.34 7.03 -4.27
C GLY A 348 -2.94 6.69 -3.76
N VAL A 349 -2.66 6.95 -2.50
CA VAL A 349 -1.35 6.74 -1.88
C VAL A 349 -1.22 5.30 -1.36
N VAL A 350 -0.17 4.59 -1.76
CA VAL A 350 0.18 3.28 -1.18
C VAL A 350 1.13 3.52 -0.01
N ILE A 351 0.70 3.07 1.18
CA ILE A 351 1.48 3.18 2.42
C ILE A 351 1.91 1.80 2.91
N THR A 352 3.09 1.68 3.52
CA THR A 352 3.49 0.44 4.20
C THR A 352 2.71 0.25 5.50
N ASP A 353 2.60 -0.96 6.00
CA ASP A 353 2.40 -1.20 7.43
C ASP A 353 3.64 -0.74 8.20
N ALA A 354 3.57 -0.63 9.53
CA ALA A 354 4.62 -0.04 10.35
C ALA A 354 5.97 -0.78 10.20
N LEU A 355 6.99 -0.09 9.69
CA LEU A 355 8.29 -0.71 9.34
C LEU A 355 9.11 -1.17 10.56
N GLN A 356 8.71 -0.78 11.76
CA GLN A 356 9.33 -1.25 13.00
C GLN A 356 8.89 -2.67 13.43
N MET A 357 7.93 -3.30 12.72
CA MET A 357 7.39 -4.62 13.05
C MET A 357 8.42 -5.74 12.80
N GLY A 358 8.27 -6.84 13.57
CA GLY A 358 9.23 -7.95 13.57
C GLY A 358 9.34 -8.74 12.26
N ALA A 359 8.33 -8.70 11.40
CA ALA A 359 8.33 -9.38 10.11
C ALA A 359 9.48 -8.94 9.18
N LEU A 360 9.98 -7.71 9.35
CA LEU A 360 11.07 -7.12 8.55
C LEU A 360 12.44 -7.15 9.26
N GLY A 361 12.60 -7.91 10.34
CA GLY A 361 13.79 -7.89 11.19
C GLY A 361 15.12 -8.29 10.51
N SER A 362 15.08 -8.85 9.29
CA SER A 362 16.25 -9.19 8.49
C SER A 362 16.73 -8.07 7.55
N TYR A 363 15.94 -7.01 7.38
CA TYR A 363 16.24 -5.88 6.51
C TYR A 363 16.62 -4.63 7.32
N THR A 364 17.55 -3.83 6.80
CA THR A 364 17.81 -2.48 7.31
C THR A 364 16.69 -1.51 6.87
N ASP A 365 16.56 -0.37 7.54
CA ASP A 365 15.55 0.64 7.16
C ASP A 365 15.81 1.19 5.74
N GLY A 366 17.09 1.35 5.35
CA GLY A 366 17.46 1.77 4.00
C GLY A 366 17.10 0.75 2.93
N GLU A 367 17.42 -0.54 3.14
CA GLU A 367 17.02 -1.61 2.21
C GLU A 367 15.50 -1.71 2.08
N THR A 368 14.79 -1.61 3.20
CA THR A 368 13.33 -1.63 3.24
C THR A 368 12.75 -0.47 2.44
N ALA A 369 13.25 0.74 2.65
CA ALA A 369 12.78 1.94 1.96
C ALA A 369 12.97 1.83 0.45
N VAL A 370 14.15 1.49 -0.02
CA VAL A 370 14.46 1.38 -1.45
C VAL A 370 13.62 0.28 -2.11
N LYS A 371 13.56 -0.92 -1.52
CA LYS A 371 12.76 -2.04 -2.05
C LYS A 371 11.27 -1.69 -2.12
N ALA A 372 10.71 -1.10 -1.07
CA ALA A 372 9.29 -0.73 -1.03
C ALA A 372 8.95 0.32 -2.10
N VAL A 373 9.78 1.37 -2.25
CA VAL A 373 9.55 2.41 -3.26
C VAL A 373 9.70 1.85 -4.67
N LEU A 374 10.65 0.96 -4.92
CA LEU A 374 10.80 0.27 -6.21
C LEU A 374 9.61 -0.63 -6.54
N ALA A 375 8.99 -1.25 -5.53
CA ALA A 375 7.77 -2.05 -5.71
C ALA A 375 6.53 -1.22 -6.04
N GLY A 376 6.53 0.10 -5.77
CA GLY A 376 5.40 1.00 -6.05
C GLY A 376 4.78 1.67 -4.83
N VAL A 377 5.36 1.48 -3.63
CA VAL A 377 4.92 2.17 -2.39
C VAL A 377 5.27 3.65 -2.47
N ASP A 378 4.40 4.52 -1.97
CA ASP A 378 4.58 5.97 -1.96
C ASP A 378 4.98 6.51 -0.58
N LEU A 379 4.49 5.88 0.52
CA LEU A 379 4.62 6.42 1.87
C LEU A 379 5.11 5.33 2.84
N LEU A 380 6.18 5.62 3.55
CA LEU A 380 6.85 4.73 4.51
C LEU A 380 6.37 5.03 5.92
N LEU A 381 5.64 4.10 6.54
CA LEU A 381 5.09 4.28 7.89
C LEU A 381 6.10 3.87 8.97
N CYS A 382 6.51 4.82 9.78
CA CYS A 382 7.29 4.59 11.00
C CYS A 382 8.56 3.75 10.79
N PRO A 383 9.51 4.12 9.91
CA PRO A 383 10.83 3.48 9.91
C PRO A 383 11.49 3.64 11.27
N ARG A 384 12.31 2.66 11.68
CA ARG A 384 13.04 2.71 12.96
C ARG A 384 14.08 3.83 12.95
N ASP A 385 14.79 3.92 11.84
CA ASP A 385 15.76 4.98 11.53
C ASP A 385 15.34 5.70 10.25
N PRO A 386 14.56 6.78 10.36
CA PRO A 386 14.07 7.51 9.19
C PRO A 386 15.17 8.26 8.44
N GLU A 387 16.27 8.67 9.08
CA GLU A 387 17.42 9.25 8.39
C GLU A 387 18.08 8.21 7.49
N ALA A 388 18.33 7.02 8.00
CA ALA A 388 18.90 5.93 7.20
C ALA A 388 18.00 5.54 6.02
N ALA A 389 16.66 5.61 6.18
CA ALA A 389 15.72 5.38 5.10
C ALA A 389 15.83 6.46 4.01
N VAL A 390 15.83 7.76 4.40
CA VAL A 390 15.94 8.89 3.47
C VAL A 390 17.31 8.91 2.78
N ASP A 391 18.40 8.70 3.53
CA ASP A 391 19.76 8.64 2.98
C ASP A 391 19.91 7.53 1.93
N ALA A 392 19.31 6.37 2.17
CA ALA A 392 19.33 5.26 1.22
C ALA A 392 18.51 5.55 -0.05
N LEU A 393 17.36 6.22 0.08
CA LEU A 393 16.57 6.66 -1.08
C LEU A 393 17.32 7.71 -1.90
N GLU A 394 17.98 8.67 -1.24
CA GLU A 394 18.79 9.70 -1.89
C GLU A 394 19.97 9.08 -2.65
N ALA A 395 20.70 8.18 -2.00
CA ALA A 395 21.79 7.43 -2.64
C ALA A 395 21.31 6.58 -3.83
N ALA A 396 20.15 5.91 -3.69
CA ALA A 396 19.58 5.12 -4.78
C ALA A 396 19.13 6.01 -5.97
N ALA A 397 18.73 7.24 -5.72
CA ALA A 397 18.43 8.21 -6.77
C ALA A 397 19.70 8.70 -7.47
N GLU A 398 20.75 9.03 -6.71
CA GLU A 398 22.05 9.43 -7.25
C GLU A 398 22.72 8.34 -8.10
N GLU A 399 22.55 7.08 -7.69
CA GLU A 399 23.06 5.89 -8.42
C GLU A 399 22.19 5.50 -9.63
N GLY A 400 21.01 6.13 -9.80
CA GLY A 400 20.06 5.81 -10.86
C GLY A 400 19.30 4.49 -10.67
N ILE A 401 19.36 3.90 -9.48
CA ILE A 401 18.56 2.71 -9.09
C ILE A 401 17.08 3.11 -8.94
N LEU A 402 16.84 4.25 -8.29
CA LEU A 402 15.53 4.88 -8.16
C LEU A 402 15.47 6.11 -9.06
N THR A 403 14.54 6.15 -10.01
CA THR A 403 14.44 7.30 -10.91
C THR A 403 13.80 8.50 -10.23
N GLU A 404 14.22 9.72 -10.58
CA GLU A 404 13.58 10.96 -10.10
C GLU A 404 12.08 10.99 -10.45
N GLU A 405 11.70 10.43 -11.60
CA GLU A 405 10.30 10.33 -12.02
C GLU A 405 9.49 9.46 -11.04
N ARG A 406 10.05 8.33 -10.57
CA ARG A 406 9.36 7.48 -9.58
C ARG A 406 9.17 8.20 -8.24
N ILE A 407 10.16 8.98 -7.81
CA ILE A 407 10.04 9.82 -6.60
C ILE A 407 8.96 10.90 -6.84
N ARG A 408 9.04 11.60 -7.96
CA ARG A 408 8.07 12.63 -8.36
C ARG A 408 6.64 12.10 -8.36
N GLU A 409 6.39 10.94 -8.93
CA GLU A 409 5.06 10.29 -8.92
C GLU A 409 4.52 10.08 -7.51
N SER A 410 5.35 9.56 -6.60
CA SER A 410 4.95 9.35 -5.20
C SER A 410 4.61 10.67 -4.51
N VAL A 411 5.48 11.66 -4.63
CA VAL A 411 5.29 12.95 -3.98
C VAL A 411 4.07 13.68 -4.53
N LEU A 412 3.83 13.62 -5.84
CA LEU A 412 2.61 14.18 -6.44
C LEU A 412 1.33 13.54 -5.90
N ARG A 413 1.30 12.20 -5.73
CA ARG A 413 0.14 11.51 -5.12
C ARG A 413 -0.07 11.98 -3.68
N ILE A 414 1.00 12.08 -2.90
CA ILE A 414 0.96 12.55 -1.51
C ILE A 414 0.48 14.00 -1.43
N LEU A 415 1.01 14.89 -2.26
CA LEU A 415 0.62 16.31 -2.27
C LEU A 415 -0.84 16.48 -2.73
N ARG A 416 -1.27 15.75 -3.76
CA ARG A 416 -2.66 15.74 -4.21
C ARG A 416 -3.61 15.28 -3.10
N MET A 417 -3.28 14.20 -2.41
CA MET A 417 -4.05 13.69 -1.27
C MET A 417 -4.14 14.73 -0.14
N LYS A 418 -3.04 15.46 0.17
CA LYS A 418 -3.03 16.53 1.15
C LYS A 418 -3.91 17.73 0.75
N LEU A 419 -3.98 18.07 -0.54
CA LEU A 419 -4.91 19.07 -1.04
C LEU A 419 -6.37 18.62 -0.93
N GLU A 420 -6.64 17.34 -1.19
CA GLU A 420 -7.98 16.78 -1.01
C GLU A 420 -8.39 16.73 0.47
N MET A 421 -7.47 16.40 1.37
CA MET A 421 -7.68 16.50 2.82
C MET A 421 -8.21 17.88 3.23
N ALA A 422 -7.60 18.95 2.73
CA ALA A 422 -8.06 20.31 3.03
C ALA A 422 -9.49 20.55 2.54
N ARG A 423 -9.84 20.08 1.34
CA ARG A 423 -11.20 20.18 0.78
C ARG A 423 -12.23 19.38 1.60
N LEU A 424 -11.89 18.14 2.01
CA LEU A 424 -12.76 17.31 2.84
C LEU A 424 -13.05 18.00 4.18
N GLN A 425 -12.04 18.61 4.81
CA GLN A 425 -12.18 19.33 6.06
C GLN A 425 -13.07 20.57 5.91
N GLU A 426 -12.91 21.34 4.84
CA GLU A 426 -13.73 22.49 4.52
C GLU A 426 -15.21 22.09 4.30
N ALA A 427 -15.45 21.05 3.52
CA ALA A 427 -16.78 20.53 3.24
C ALA A 427 -17.49 20.04 4.52
N ALA A 428 -16.78 19.31 5.38
CA ALA A 428 -17.31 18.81 6.65
C ALA A 428 -17.52 19.90 7.71
N ALA A 429 -16.84 21.07 7.58
CA ALA A 429 -17.03 22.22 8.46
C ALA A 429 -18.27 23.06 8.08
N CYS A 430 -18.69 23.02 6.82
CA CYS A 430 -19.86 23.72 6.29
C CYS A 430 -20.80 22.71 5.62
N PRO A 431 -21.49 21.84 6.38
CA PRO A 431 -22.46 20.93 5.78
C PRO A 431 -23.53 21.76 5.06
N SER A 432 -23.70 21.48 3.76
CA SER A 432 -24.78 22.07 2.97
C SER A 432 -26.13 21.65 3.59
N ASP A 433 -26.95 22.62 3.95
CA ASP A 433 -28.31 22.46 4.47
C ASP A 433 -29.20 21.59 3.56
#